data_c63c4a71cf66a8289cafa6c9b3da75de
#
_entry.id   c63c4a71cf66a8289cafa6c9b3da75de
#
_cell.length_a   1.000
_cell.length_b   1.000
_cell.length_c   1.000
_cell.angle_alpha   90.00
_cell.angle_beta   90.00
_cell.angle_gamma   90.00
#
_symmetry.space_group_name_H-M   'P 1'
#
loop_
_entity.id
_entity.type
_entity.pdbx_description
1 polymer ?
#
loop_
_entity_poly.entity_id
_entity_poly.type
_entity_poly.pdbx_seq_one_letter_code
_entity_poly.pdbx_strand_id
1 'polypeptide(L)'
;MTANVPASPSVSLPSGTVTLLFTDIEGSTRLWEQQGPAMGAALARHDELLRRSIGAHGGHVFKTVGDAFCAAFHTAADGLAAALDAQRALHVERWAESVQLRVRMALHIGAVEMRDGDYFGAPLNRVARLLSAGHGGQTLLTESMRDLCRDHLPPLASVKALGEHGLRDLARCETVFQLCHPDLPQAFHPLKSLGAPLDKEAPSVAVLPFVNMSRDDENEYFADGLAAALLHVLAKIRGLRAWSRTSAFYFKGKDIDIPTVARSSTSPRSSKAAYANPARVRITAQLIQVANDSHLWSETHDRN
;
A
#
# COMPACT_ATOMS: atom_id res chain seq x y z
N MET A 1 -13.59 -23.97 55.15
CA MET A 1 -12.84 -24.51 53.97
C MET A 1 -13.34 -23.72 52.77
N THR A 2 -12.60 -22.66 52.41
CA THR A 2 -12.91 -21.84 51.23
C THR A 2 -12.20 -22.49 50.04
N ALA A 3 -12.99 -22.99 49.09
CA ALA A 3 -12.49 -23.57 47.86
C ALA A 3 -11.80 -22.45 47.04
N ASN A 4 -10.50 -22.66 46.80
CA ASN A 4 -9.69 -21.84 45.92
C ASN A 4 -10.10 -22.17 44.48
N VAL A 5 -10.90 -21.28 43.84
CA VAL A 5 -11.19 -21.40 42.40
C VAL A 5 -9.92 -21.01 41.67
N PRO A 6 -9.32 -21.90 40.85
CA PRO A 6 -8.16 -21.56 40.08
C PRO A 6 -8.52 -20.41 39.11
N ALA A 7 -7.78 -19.34 39.17
CA ALA A 7 -7.90 -18.23 38.20
C ALA A 7 -7.70 -18.80 36.79
N SER A 8 -8.65 -18.54 35.89
CA SER A 8 -8.52 -18.91 34.49
C SER A 8 -7.21 -18.31 33.96
N PRO A 9 -6.40 -19.03 33.14
CA PRO A 9 -5.16 -18.51 32.60
C PRO A 9 -5.49 -17.24 31.80
N SER A 10 -4.93 -16.14 32.25
CA SER A 10 -5.00 -14.87 31.48
C SER A 10 -4.26 -15.11 30.16
N VAL A 11 -5.01 -15.25 29.07
CA VAL A 11 -4.41 -15.33 27.72
C VAL A 11 -3.68 -14.00 27.49
N SER A 12 -2.36 -14.04 27.56
CA SER A 12 -1.55 -12.85 27.28
C SER A 12 -1.74 -12.45 25.82
N LEU A 13 -1.99 -11.17 25.58
CA LEU A 13 -2.06 -10.64 24.20
C LEU A 13 -0.70 -10.81 23.51
N PRO A 14 -0.68 -11.10 22.19
CA PRO A 14 0.55 -11.12 21.42
C PRO A 14 1.32 -9.81 21.60
N SER A 15 2.63 -9.89 21.86
CA SER A 15 3.46 -8.71 22.10
C SER A 15 4.87 -8.86 21.51
N GLY A 16 5.56 -7.75 21.31
CA GLY A 16 6.88 -7.72 20.68
C GLY A 16 6.78 -7.91 19.16
N THR A 17 7.32 -9.00 18.63
CA THR A 17 7.15 -9.35 17.22
C THR A 17 5.91 -10.22 17.08
N VAL A 18 4.92 -9.72 16.35
CA VAL A 18 3.62 -10.36 16.19
C VAL A 18 3.29 -10.60 14.73
N THR A 19 2.47 -11.60 14.46
CA THR A 19 1.85 -11.80 13.15
C THR A 19 0.55 -11.03 13.10
N LEU A 20 0.42 -10.17 12.09
CA LEU A 20 -0.78 -9.36 11.83
C LEU A 20 -1.56 -9.98 10.66
N LEU A 21 -2.86 -10.14 10.84
CA LEU A 21 -3.82 -10.50 9.80
C LEU A 21 -4.81 -9.34 9.66
N PHE A 22 -4.86 -8.74 8.48
CA PHE A 22 -5.87 -7.75 8.12
C PHE A 22 -6.78 -8.31 7.05
N THR A 23 -8.07 -8.03 7.17
CA THR A 23 -9.10 -8.46 6.21
C THR A 23 -10.01 -7.32 5.83
N ASP A 24 -10.66 -7.41 4.65
CA ASP A 24 -11.60 -6.41 4.17
C ASP A 24 -12.47 -7.00 3.06
N ILE A 25 -13.76 -6.64 3.01
CA ILE A 25 -14.69 -7.08 1.97
C ILE A 25 -14.48 -6.24 0.70
N GLU A 26 -14.16 -6.87 -0.42
CA GLU A 26 -14.00 -6.16 -1.67
C GLU A 26 -15.33 -5.54 -2.14
N GLY A 27 -15.35 -4.20 -2.28
CA GLY A 27 -16.51 -3.46 -2.78
C GLY A 27 -17.68 -3.37 -1.80
N SER A 28 -17.44 -3.48 -0.49
CA SER A 28 -18.46 -3.42 0.56
C SER A 28 -19.37 -2.20 0.46
N THR A 29 -18.83 -1.02 0.21
CA THR A 29 -19.63 0.21 0.04
C THR A 29 -20.71 0.06 -1.04
N ARG A 30 -20.35 -0.50 -2.22
CA ARG A 30 -21.30 -0.74 -3.31
C ARG A 30 -22.35 -1.77 -2.92
N LEU A 31 -21.97 -2.82 -2.19
CA LEU A 31 -22.91 -3.84 -1.71
C LEU A 31 -23.92 -3.24 -0.73
N TRP A 32 -23.48 -2.35 0.16
CA TRP A 32 -24.35 -1.61 1.06
C TRP A 32 -25.36 -0.72 0.32
N GLU A 33 -24.91 0.01 -0.68
CA GLU A 33 -25.77 0.87 -1.49
C GLU A 33 -26.84 0.08 -2.27
N GLN A 34 -26.45 -1.10 -2.80
CA GLN A 34 -27.32 -1.88 -3.67
C GLN A 34 -28.21 -2.89 -2.92
N GLN A 35 -27.76 -3.43 -1.80
CA GLN A 35 -28.35 -4.61 -1.14
C GLN A 35 -28.43 -4.46 0.39
N GLY A 36 -28.65 -3.27 0.92
CA GLY A 36 -28.56 -2.91 2.34
C GLY A 36 -29.01 -3.97 3.35
N PRO A 37 -30.30 -4.43 3.34
CA PRO A 37 -30.77 -5.42 4.32
C PRO A 37 -30.08 -6.78 4.18
N ALA A 38 -29.86 -7.26 2.96
CA ALA A 38 -29.16 -8.54 2.70
C ALA A 38 -27.67 -8.45 3.05
N MET A 39 -27.06 -7.28 2.82
CA MET A 39 -25.67 -7.00 3.21
C MET A 39 -25.49 -7.03 4.73
N GLY A 40 -26.45 -6.51 5.50
CA GLY A 40 -26.42 -6.54 6.97
C GLY A 40 -26.38 -7.98 7.52
N ALA A 41 -27.23 -8.88 7.00
CA ALA A 41 -27.23 -10.29 7.37
C ALA A 41 -25.92 -10.99 6.95
N ALA A 42 -25.44 -10.71 5.74
CA ALA A 42 -24.19 -11.27 5.23
C ALA A 42 -22.97 -10.79 6.06
N LEU A 43 -22.93 -9.54 6.47
CA LEU A 43 -21.87 -9.00 7.32
C LEU A 43 -21.86 -9.68 8.70
N ALA A 44 -23.02 -9.87 9.32
CA ALA A 44 -23.11 -10.57 10.62
C ALA A 44 -22.54 -12.01 10.51
N ARG A 45 -22.85 -12.71 9.42
CA ARG A 45 -22.33 -14.05 9.16
C ARG A 45 -20.84 -14.05 8.86
N HIS A 46 -20.36 -13.10 8.09
CA HIS A 46 -18.93 -12.88 7.83
C HIS A 46 -18.16 -12.67 9.14
N ASP A 47 -18.65 -11.83 10.02
CA ASP A 47 -18.02 -11.53 11.30
C ASP A 47 -17.92 -12.80 12.20
N GLU A 48 -18.98 -13.62 12.21
CA GLU A 48 -18.99 -14.88 12.94
C GLU A 48 -17.91 -15.84 12.40
N LEU A 49 -17.82 -16.00 11.08
CA LEU A 49 -16.84 -16.86 10.43
C LEU A 49 -15.42 -16.41 10.72
N LEU A 50 -15.12 -15.11 10.59
CA LEU A 50 -13.80 -14.56 10.88
C LEU A 50 -13.43 -14.71 12.36
N ARG A 51 -14.31 -14.34 13.28
CA ARG A 51 -14.03 -14.47 14.72
C ARG A 51 -13.79 -15.93 15.13
N ARG A 52 -14.56 -16.86 14.57
CA ARG A 52 -14.37 -18.30 14.81
C ARG A 52 -13.02 -18.78 14.32
N SER A 53 -12.64 -18.47 13.07
CA SER A 53 -11.36 -18.90 12.50
C SER A 53 -10.18 -18.26 13.21
N ILE A 54 -10.23 -16.98 13.51
CA ILE A 54 -9.17 -16.25 14.23
C ILE A 54 -9.02 -16.84 15.65
N GLY A 55 -10.13 -17.01 16.37
CA GLY A 55 -10.11 -17.53 17.73
C GLY A 55 -9.66 -18.99 17.84
N ALA A 56 -10.01 -19.85 16.87
CA ALA A 56 -9.58 -21.26 16.83
C ALA A 56 -8.07 -21.42 16.75
N HIS A 57 -7.37 -20.41 16.22
CA HIS A 57 -5.90 -20.39 16.11
C HIS A 57 -5.24 -19.42 17.12
N GLY A 58 -5.92 -19.11 18.23
CA GLY A 58 -5.37 -18.29 19.30
C GLY A 58 -5.13 -16.80 18.91
N GLY A 59 -5.78 -16.35 17.84
CA GLY A 59 -5.67 -14.96 17.38
C GLY A 59 -6.51 -14.01 18.23
N HIS A 60 -6.02 -12.79 18.39
CA HIS A 60 -6.69 -11.70 19.07
C HIS A 60 -7.16 -10.64 18.06
N VAL A 61 -8.48 -10.45 17.96
CA VAL A 61 -9.05 -9.33 17.16
C VAL A 61 -8.95 -8.08 18.00
N PHE A 62 -8.00 -7.20 17.67
CA PHE A 62 -7.77 -5.96 18.44
C PHE A 62 -8.52 -4.76 17.88
N LYS A 63 -8.97 -4.85 16.62
CA LYS A 63 -9.70 -3.74 15.98
C LYS A 63 -10.63 -4.24 14.89
N THR A 64 -11.80 -3.62 14.77
CA THR A 64 -12.70 -3.73 13.63
C THR A 64 -13.02 -2.32 13.12
N VAL A 65 -12.98 -2.11 11.79
CA VAL A 65 -13.31 -0.83 11.16
C VAL A 65 -14.28 -1.14 10.01
N GLY A 66 -15.56 -0.91 10.23
CA GLY A 66 -16.59 -1.36 9.30
C GLY A 66 -16.58 -2.88 9.16
N ASP A 67 -16.32 -3.37 7.95
CA ASP A 67 -16.18 -4.79 7.63
C ASP A 67 -14.74 -5.32 7.72
N ALA A 68 -13.78 -4.45 8.03
CA ALA A 68 -12.37 -4.83 8.17
C ALA A 68 -12.06 -5.38 9.56
N PHE A 69 -11.31 -6.48 9.61
CA PHE A 69 -10.76 -7.07 10.84
C PHE A 69 -9.25 -6.86 10.89
N CYS A 70 -8.78 -6.50 12.08
CA CYS A 70 -7.36 -6.45 12.41
C CYS A 70 -7.11 -7.43 13.55
N ALA A 71 -6.34 -8.47 13.30
CA ALA A 71 -6.02 -9.50 14.29
C ALA A 71 -4.51 -9.67 14.43
N ALA A 72 -4.09 -10.08 15.63
CA ALA A 72 -2.71 -10.38 15.97
C ALA A 72 -2.58 -11.82 16.50
N PHE A 73 -1.44 -12.47 16.19
CA PHE A 73 -1.12 -13.84 16.60
C PHE A 73 0.30 -13.89 17.17
N HIS A 74 0.54 -14.85 18.05
CA HIS A 74 1.86 -15.09 18.61
C HIS A 74 2.83 -15.68 17.58
N THR A 75 2.33 -16.52 16.65
CA THR A 75 3.17 -17.18 15.65
C THR A 75 2.72 -16.93 14.22
N ALA A 76 3.63 -17.06 13.28
CA ALA A 76 3.33 -16.97 11.85
C ALA A 76 2.42 -18.13 11.38
N ALA A 77 2.64 -19.33 11.92
CA ALA A 77 1.86 -20.53 11.57
C ALA A 77 0.39 -20.38 11.96
N ASP A 78 0.11 -19.87 13.17
CA ASP A 78 -1.26 -19.66 13.64
C ASP A 78 -1.99 -18.62 12.78
N GLY A 79 -1.33 -17.49 12.46
CA GLY A 79 -1.90 -16.46 11.60
C GLY A 79 -2.20 -16.99 10.19
N LEU A 80 -1.31 -17.80 9.63
CA LEU A 80 -1.49 -18.40 8.32
C LEU A 80 -2.64 -19.43 8.31
N ALA A 81 -2.71 -20.30 9.31
CA ALA A 81 -3.77 -21.26 9.46
C ALA A 81 -5.14 -20.60 9.65
N ALA A 82 -5.20 -19.56 10.49
CA ALA A 82 -6.41 -18.77 10.67
C ALA A 82 -6.91 -18.13 9.36
N ALA A 83 -6.01 -17.55 8.58
CA ALA A 83 -6.34 -16.95 7.30
C ALA A 83 -6.85 -17.97 6.29
N LEU A 84 -6.21 -19.14 6.22
CA LEU A 84 -6.64 -20.23 5.34
C LEU A 84 -8.03 -20.75 5.73
N ASP A 85 -8.25 -21.03 7.00
CA ASP A 85 -9.53 -21.54 7.49
C ASP A 85 -10.65 -20.51 7.28
N ALA A 86 -10.36 -19.23 7.51
CA ALA A 86 -11.30 -18.16 7.25
C ALA A 86 -11.67 -18.07 5.76
N GLN A 87 -10.67 -18.09 4.85
CA GLN A 87 -10.95 -18.06 3.39
C GLN A 87 -11.76 -19.28 2.94
N ARG A 88 -11.44 -20.46 3.42
CA ARG A 88 -12.20 -21.69 3.08
C ARG A 88 -13.63 -21.62 3.60
N ALA A 89 -13.82 -21.17 4.86
CA ALA A 89 -15.15 -20.98 5.44
C ALA A 89 -16.00 -19.98 4.65
N LEU A 90 -15.40 -18.83 4.27
CA LEU A 90 -16.06 -17.79 3.45
C LEU A 90 -16.36 -18.28 2.04
N HIS A 91 -15.50 -19.12 1.46
CA HIS A 91 -15.66 -19.65 0.10
C HIS A 91 -16.81 -20.64 -0.02
N VAL A 92 -17.01 -21.49 0.97
CA VAL A 92 -18.08 -22.50 0.98
C VAL A 92 -19.40 -21.99 1.56
N GLU A 93 -19.39 -20.80 2.17
CA GLU A 93 -20.60 -20.21 2.77
C GLU A 93 -21.65 -19.92 1.68
N ARG A 94 -22.90 -20.22 2.01
CA ARG A 94 -24.04 -19.95 1.11
C ARG A 94 -24.56 -18.56 1.35
N TRP A 95 -24.02 -17.61 0.58
CA TRP A 95 -24.48 -16.24 0.59
C TRP A 95 -25.86 -16.13 -0.12
N ALA A 96 -26.65 -15.11 0.26
CA ALA A 96 -27.85 -14.79 -0.50
C ALA A 96 -27.49 -14.48 -1.97
N GLU A 97 -28.34 -14.86 -2.93
CA GLU A 97 -28.05 -14.68 -4.37
C GLU A 97 -27.66 -13.26 -4.76
N SER A 98 -28.23 -12.27 -4.06
CA SER A 98 -27.96 -10.85 -4.30
C SER A 98 -26.65 -10.35 -3.67
N VAL A 99 -26.02 -11.12 -2.76
CA VAL A 99 -24.82 -10.68 -2.01
C VAL A 99 -23.76 -11.76 -2.07
N GLN A 100 -22.71 -11.53 -2.81
CA GLN A 100 -21.54 -12.42 -2.89
C GLN A 100 -20.35 -11.76 -2.21
N LEU A 101 -20.06 -12.13 -0.96
CA LEU A 101 -18.93 -11.57 -0.24
C LEU A 101 -17.63 -12.20 -0.69
N ARG A 102 -16.67 -11.35 -1.02
CA ARG A 102 -15.29 -11.76 -1.31
C ARG A 102 -14.36 -10.97 -0.42
N VAL A 103 -13.66 -11.67 0.47
CA VAL A 103 -12.79 -11.06 1.47
C VAL A 103 -11.34 -11.16 1.01
N ARG A 104 -10.67 -10.02 0.90
CA ARG A 104 -9.22 -9.97 0.72
C ARG A 104 -8.54 -10.03 2.09
N MET A 105 -7.39 -10.69 2.15
CA MET A 105 -6.62 -10.86 3.38
C MET A 105 -5.15 -10.55 3.13
N ALA A 106 -4.47 -10.05 4.15
CA ALA A 106 -3.03 -9.85 4.11
C ALA A 106 -2.41 -10.22 5.45
N LEU A 107 -1.23 -10.86 5.39
CA LEU A 107 -0.44 -11.21 6.56
C LEU A 107 0.96 -10.58 6.47
N HIS A 108 1.39 -10.06 7.60
CA HIS A 108 2.73 -9.54 7.81
C HIS A 108 3.18 -9.84 9.24
N ILE A 109 4.48 -10.03 9.45
CA ILE A 109 5.07 -10.17 10.76
C ILE A 109 6.04 -9.03 11.03
N GLY A 110 5.99 -8.46 12.25
CA GLY A 110 6.87 -7.37 12.61
C GLY A 110 6.75 -6.96 14.07
N ALA A 111 7.74 -6.18 14.53
CA ALA A 111 7.75 -5.64 15.87
C ALA A 111 6.74 -4.49 16.00
N VAL A 112 5.85 -4.59 16.98
CA VAL A 112 4.79 -3.62 17.24
C VAL A 112 4.93 -3.04 18.64
N GLU A 113 4.40 -1.83 18.83
CA GLU A 113 4.17 -1.24 20.14
C GLU A 113 2.71 -1.47 20.53
N MET A 114 2.50 -1.96 21.75
CA MET A 114 1.15 -2.18 22.30
C MET A 114 0.86 -1.10 23.34
N ARG A 115 -0.28 -0.42 23.18
CA ARG A 115 -0.81 0.57 24.15
C ARG A 115 -2.31 0.38 24.27
N ASP A 116 -2.81 0.29 25.51
CA ASP A 116 -4.26 0.22 25.81
C ASP A 116 -5.01 -0.87 25.03
N GLY A 117 -4.32 -2.01 24.76
CA GLY A 117 -4.91 -3.14 24.02
C GLY A 117 -4.94 -2.97 22.50
N ASP A 118 -4.44 -1.84 21.96
CA ASP A 118 -4.28 -1.61 20.50
C ASP A 118 -2.79 -1.71 20.10
N TYR A 119 -2.53 -1.94 18.82
CA TYR A 119 -1.20 -2.08 18.25
C TYR A 119 -0.84 -0.90 17.37
N PHE A 120 0.44 -0.49 17.42
CA PHE A 120 0.99 0.65 16.69
C PHE A 120 2.33 0.29 16.03
N GLY A 121 2.66 1.00 14.95
CA GLY A 121 3.96 0.92 14.30
C GLY A 121 3.90 0.65 12.81
N ALA A 122 5.07 0.65 12.19
CA ALA A 122 5.24 0.44 10.75
C ALA A 122 4.65 -0.87 10.21
N PRO A 123 4.64 -2.00 10.97
CA PRO A 123 4.04 -3.26 10.50
C PRO A 123 2.55 -3.15 10.15
N LEU A 124 1.78 -2.36 10.93
CA LEU A 124 0.35 -2.16 10.66
C LEU A 124 0.13 -1.44 9.32
N ASN A 125 0.93 -0.40 9.05
CA ASN A 125 0.87 0.30 7.78
C ASN A 125 1.24 -0.64 6.61
N ARG A 126 2.26 -1.49 6.79
CA ARG A 126 2.71 -2.43 5.76
C ARG A 126 1.63 -3.44 5.41
N VAL A 127 1.03 -4.10 6.40
CA VAL A 127 -0.05 -5.07 6.15
C VAL A 127 -1.29 -4.42 5.55
N ALA A 128 -1.65 -3.19 5.94
CA ALA A 128 -2.76 -2.44 5.36
C ALA A 128 -2.51 -2.10 3.87
N ARG A 129 -1.27 -1.73 3.51
CA ARG A 129 -0.90 -1.48 2.10
C ARG A 129 -0.90 -2.77 1.29
N LEU A 130 -0.39 -3.86 1.84
CA LEU A 130 -0.46 -5.17 1.21
C LEU A 130 -1.92 -5.59 0.96
N LEU A 131 -2.79 -5.45 1.95
CA LEU A 131 -4.23 -5.76 1.85
C LEU A 131 -4.88 -5.00 0.69
N SER A 132 -4.58 -3.70 0.58
CA SER A 132 -5.18 -2.84 -0.46
C SER A 132 -4.80 -3.26 -1.88
N ALA A 133 -3.66 -3.92 -2.07
CA ALA A 133 -3.20 -4.43 -3.36
C ALA A 133 -3.92 -5.72 -3.80
N GLY A 134 -4.53 -6.44 -2.87
CA GLY A 134 -5.19 -7.73 -3.12
C GLY A 134 -6.60 -7.63 -3.67
N HIS A 135 -7.09 -8.78 -4.11
CA HIS A 135 -8.45 -9.00 -4.61
C HIS A 135 -9.29 -9.80 -3.63
N GLY A 136 -10.59 -9.69 -3.69
CA GLY A 136 -11.52 -10.49 -2.88
C GLY A 136 -11.32 -11.99 -3.12
N GLY A 137 -11.17 -12.75 -2.04
CA GLY A 137 -10.83 -14.19 -2.07
C GLY A 137 -9.32 -14.47 -2.10
N GLN A 138 -8.47 -13.44 -2.20
CA GLN A 138 -7.01 -13.56 -2.23
C GLN A 138 -6.40 -13.31 -0.85
N THR A 139 -5.42 -14.14 -0.48
CA THR A 139 -4.62 -13.94 0.74
C THR A 139 -3.17 -13.67 0.35
N LEU A 140 -2.67 -12.48 0.72
CA LEU A 140 -1.33 -12.01 0.41
C LEU A 140 -0.41 -12.11 1.63
N LEU A 141 0.87 -12.41 1.38
CA LEU A 141 1.93 -12.54 2.38
C LEU A 141 3.10 -11.63 2.01
N THR A 142 3.75 -11.04 3.01
CA THR A 142 5.08 -10.46 2.84
C THR A 142 6.15 -11.55 2.81
N GLU A 143 7.36 -11.19 2.35
CA GLU A 143 8.52 -12.10 2.34
C GLU A 143 8.86 -12.62 3.74
N SER A 144 8.87 -11.74 4.76
CA SER A 144 9.11 -12.13 6.15
C SER A 144 8.10 -13.16 6.66
N MET A 145 6.83 -13.02 6.25
CA MET A 145 5.79 -13.99 6.60
C MET A 145 6.01 -15.34 5.90
N ARG A 146 6.33 -15.32 4.60
CA ARG A 146 6.62 -16.53 3.81
C ARG A 146 7.81 -17.29 4.38
N ASP A 147 8.88 -16.60 4.77
CA ASP A 147 10.10 -17.24 5.29
C ASP A 147 9.85 -17.97 6.61
N LEU A 148 9.07 -17.36 7.51
CA LEU A 148 8.74 -17.98 8.79
C LEU A 148 7.71 -19.12 8.70
N CYS A 149 6.91 -19.14 7.62
CA CYS A 149 5.93 -20.22 7.42
C CYS A 149 6.43 -21.36 6.52
N ARG A 150 7.64 -21.26 5.94
CA ARG A 150 8.13 -22.19 4.92
C ARG A 150 7.98 -23.65 5.33
N ASP A 151 8.32 -23.99 6.58
CA ASP A 151 8.34 -25.35 7.08
C ASP A 151 7.07 -25.73 7.87
N HIS A 152 6.10 -24.80 7.94
CA HIS A 152 4.88 -24.93 8.74
C HIS A 152 3.62 -24.57 7.95
N LEU A 153 3.61 -24.88 6.66
CA LEU A 153 2.40 -24.66 5.85
C LEU A 153 1.30 -25.67 6.26
N PRO A 154 0.04 -25.22 6.34
CA PRO A 154 -1.09 -26.12 6.50
C PRO A 154 -1.14 -27.20 5.40
N PRO A 155 -1.76 -28.37 5.65
CA PRO A 155 -1.89 -29.41 4.64
C PRO A 155 -2.47 -28.88 3.32
N LEU A 156 -1.87 -29.30 2.20
CA LEU A 156 -2.24 -28.91 0.84
C LEU A 156 -2.05 -27.42 0.51
N ALA A 157 -1.64 -26.61 1.48
CA ALA A 157 -1.31 -25.21 1.21
C ALA A 157 0.04 -25.09 0.50
N SER A 158 0.13 -24.07 -0.35
CA SER A 158 1.38 -23.68 -1.01
C SER A 158 1.48 -22.16 -1.11
N VAL A 159 2.67 -21.66 -1.38
CA VAL A 159 2.92 -20.21 -1.50
C VAL A 159 3.47 -19.91 -2.89
N LYS A 160 2.78 -19.04 -3.62
CA LYS A 160 3.16 -18.60 -4.96
C LYS A 160 3.77 -17.21 -4.88
N ALA A 161 4.97 -17.02 -5.45
CA ALA A 161 5.57 -15.69 -5.60
C ALA A 161 4.81 -14.87 -6.65
N LEU A 162 4.49 -13.63 -6.32
CA LEU A 162 3.88 -12.67 -7.25
C LEU A 162 4.88 -11.61 -7.75
N GLY A 163 6.09 -11.60 -7.21
CA GLY A 163 7.16 -10.67 -7.57
C GLY A 163 7.28 -9.48 -6.64
N GLU A 164 8.16 -8.54 -7.04
CA GLU A 164 8.39 -7.29 -6.32
C GLU A 164 7.32 -6.24 -6.67
N HIS A 165 6.73 -5.63 -5.66
CA HIS A 165 5.70 -4.59 -5.82
C HIS A 165 6.03 -3.35 -4.99
N GLY A 166 5.92 -2.17 -5.61
CA GLY A 166 5.92 -0.90 -4.88
C GLY A 166 4.57 -0.73 -4.18
N LEU A 167 4.55 -0.86 -2.87
CA LEU A 167 3.36 -0.54 -2.08
C LEU A 167 3.37 0.96 -1.75
N ARG A 168 2.19 1.59 -1.85
CA ARG A 168 2.05 3.03 -1.63
C ARG A 168 2.64 3.45 -0.28
N ASP A 169 3.37 4.57 -0.27
CA ASP A 169 3.99 5.18 0.91
C ASP A 169 5.03 4.28 1.62
N LEU A 170 5.46 3.17 1.01
CA LEU A 170 6.62 2.40 1.47
C LEU A 170 7.84 2.76 0.63
N ALA A 171 8.95 3.07 1.31
CA ALA A 171 10.18 3.51 0.66
C ALA A 171 10.90 2.39 -0.15
N ARG A 172 10.55 1.13 0.09
CA ARG A 172 11.14 -0.03 -0.58
C ARG A 172 10.06 -0.91 -1.20
N CYS A 173 10.40 -1.56 -2.32
CA CYS A 173 9.56 -2.61 -2.87
C CYS A 173 9.44 -3.76 -1.88
N GLU A 174 8.29 -4.41 -1.91
CA GLU A 174 8.01 -5.61 -1.12
C GLU A 174 7.86 -6.79 -2.06
N THR A 175 8.54 -7.89 -1.80
CA THR A 175 8.27 -9.17 -2.49
C THR A 175 6.98 -9.73 -1.93
N VAL A 176 5.98 -9.86 -2.79
CA VAL A 176 4.64 -10.30 -2.41
C VAL A 176 4.42 -11.76 -2.80
N PHE A 177 3.78 -12.48 -1.91
CA PHE A 177 3.41 -13.87 -2.12
C PHE A 177 1.90 -14.06 -1.93
N GLN A 178 1.35 -15.10 -2.55
CA GLN A 178 -0.03 -15.52 -2.40
C GLN A 178 -0.10 -16.87 -1.72
N LEU A 179 -0.93 -17.00 -0.69
CA LEU A 179 -1.33 -18.28 -0.13
C LEU A 179 -2.29 -18.97 -1.10
N CYS A 180 -1.98 -20.21 -1.47
CA CYS A 180 -2.77 -21.03 -2.37
C CYS A 180 -3.24 -22.31 -1.67
N HIS A 181 -4.45 -22.77 -1.98
CA HIS A 181 -5.00 -24.05 -1.54
C HIS A 181 -5.92 -24.60 -2.64
N PRO A 182 -6.00 -25.94 -2.86
CA PRO A 182 -6.84 -26.52 -3.91
C PRO A 182 -8.34 -26.14 -3.83
N ASP A 183 -8.86 -25.94 -2.63
CA ASP A 183 -10.26 -25.56 -2.39
C ASP A 183 -10.54 -24.07 -2.66
N LEU A 184 -9.55 -23.27 -3.01
CA LEU A 184 -9.68 -21.82 -3.16
C LEU A 184 -9.31 -21.37 -4.58
N PRO A 185 -9.86 -20.25 -5.06
CA PRO A 185 -9.40 -19.62 -6.29
C PRO A 185 -7.90 -19.30 -6.21
N GLN A 186 -7.16 -19.64 -7.26
CA GLN A 186 -5.71 -19.42 -7.33
C GLN A 186 -5.31 -18.39 -8.38
N ALA A 187 -6.18 -18.12 -9.36
CA ALA A 187 -5.95 -17.18 -10.43
C ALA A 187 -6.66 -15.86 -10.13
N PHE A 188 -5.90 -14.78 -10.05
CA PHE A 188 -6.40 -13.42 -9.84
C PHE A 188 -5.81 -12.50 -10.90
N HIS A 189 -6.45 -11.37 -11.13
CA HIS A 189 -5.86 -10.29 -11.91
C HIS A 189 -4.53 -9.83 -11.27
N PRO A 190 -3.66 -9.14 -12.01
CA PRO A 190 -2.48 -8.51 -11.43
C PRO A 190 -2.86 -7.68 -10.20
N LEU A 191 -1.99 -7.68 -9.20
CA LEU A 191 -2.24 -6.92 -7.97
C LEU A 191 -2.63 -5.48 -8.30
N LYS A 192 -3.56 -4.94 -7.54
CA LYS A 192 -3.94 -3.53 -7.61
C LYS A 192 -2.73 -2.72 -7.14
N SER A 193 -1.78 -2.47 -8.03
CA SER A 193 -0.63 -1.66 -7.71
C SER A 193 -1.10 -0.24 -7.42
N LEU A 194 -0.93 0.19 -6.18
CA LEU A 194 -1.07 1.59 -5.77
C LEU A 194 0.18 2.41 -6.13
N GLY A 195 0.91 1.97 -7.06
CA GLY A 195 2.03 2.43 -7.82
C GLY A 195 2.31 1.33 -8.82
N ALA A 196 2.48 1.65 -10.09
CA ALA A 196 2.93 0.67 -11.08
C ALA A 196 4.07 -0.18 -10.48
N PRO A 197 4.25 -1.47 -10.88
CA PRO A 197 5.49 -2.15 -10.59
C PRO A 197 6.57 -1.13 -10.87
N LEU A 198 7.53 -1.00 -9.95
CA LEU A 198 8.74 -0.28 -10.28
C LEU A 198 9.37 -1.11 -11.39
N ASP A 199 8.91 -0.90 -12.62
CA ASP A 199 9.72 -1.15 -13.79
C ASP A 199 10.97 -0.34 -13.51
N LYS A 200 12.02 -1.02 -13.01
CA LYS A 200 13.34 -0.40 -12.79
C LYS A 200 13.85 0.23 -14.08
N GLU A 201 13.20 -0.06 -15.21
CA GLU A 201 13.52 0.41 -16.56
C GLU A 201 12.61 1.55 -17.07
N ALA A 202 11.43 1.78 -16.49
CA ALA A 202 10.58 2.87 -16.97
C ALA A 202 11.20 4.23 -16.60
N PRO A 203 11.53 5.06 -17.59
CA PRO A 203 12.09 6.38 -17.35
C PRO A 203 11.12 7.21 -16.52
N SER A 204 11.63 7.90 -15.53
CA SER A 204 10.83 8.79 -14.71
C SER A 204 11.35 10.21 -14.77
N VAL A 205 10.44 11.18 -14.65
CA VAL A 205 10.74 12.61 -14.72
C VAL A 205 10.11 13.33 -13.53
N ALA A 206 10.86 14.21 -12.92
CA ALA A 206 10.37 15.18 -11.95
C ALA A 206 10.41 16.58 -12.60
N VAL A 207 9.31 17.32 -12.53
CA VAL A 207 9.29 18.74 -12.91
C VAL A 207 9.44 19.55 -11.64
N LEU A 208 10.64 20.07 -11.39
CA LEU A 208 10.87 20.95 -10.26
C LEU A 208 10.24 22.31 -10.53
N PRO A 209 9.78 23.04 -9.48
CA PRO A 209 9.25 24.38 -9.63
C PRO A 209 10.24 25.31 -10.34
N PHE A 210 9.73 26.15 -11.24
CA PHE A 210 10.54 27.18 -11.86
C PHE A 210 10.95 28.21 -10.80
N VAL A 211 12.19 28.68 -10.89
CA VAL A 211 12.67 29.76 -10.02
C VAL A 211 12.29 31.08 -10.66
N ASN A 212 11.49 31.87 -9.95
CA ASN A 212 11.20 33.24 -10.38
C ASN A 212 12.45 34.11 -10.13
N MET A 213 13.12 34.54 -11.21
CA MET A 213 14.29 35.42 -11.16
C MET A 213 13.89 36.91 -11.36
N SER A 214 12.61 37.20 -11.49
CA SER A 214 12.10 38.56 -11.53
C SER A 214 11.87 39.08 -10.10
N ARG A 215 11.70 40.42 -9.97
CA ARG A 215 11.34 41.06 -8.68
C ARG A 215 9.84 41.16 -8.45
N ASP A 216 9.04 40.52 -9.32
CA ASP A 216 7.58 40.61 -9.33
C ASP A 216 6.99 39.29 -8.81
N ASP A 217 6.26 39.36 -7.71
CA ASP A 217 5.66 38.19 -7.05
C ASP A 217 4.52 37.57 -7.89
N GLU A 218 3.88 38.34 -8.81
CA GLU A 218 2.84 37.78 -9.69
C GLU A 218 3.41 36.74 -10.65
N ASN A 219 4.69 36.83 -11.00
CA ASN A 219 5.36 35.84 -11.83
C ASN A 219 5.60 34.50 -11.12
N GLU A 220 5.50 34.45 -9.80
CA GLU A 220 5.63 33.19 -9.04
C GLU A 220 4.44 32.26 -9.29
N TYR A 221 3.22 32.81 -9.33
CA TYR A 221 2.01 32.03 -9.69
C TYR A 221 2.07 31.50 -11.12
N PHE A 222 2.61 32.29 -12.03
CA PHE A 222 2.81 31.87 -13.41
C PHE A 222 3.83 30.73 -13.52
N ALA A 223 4.96 30.84 -12.82
CA ALA A 223 6.00 29.79 -12.76
C ALA A 223 5.45 28.48 -12.19
N ASP A 224 4.67 28.53 -11.12
CA ASP A 224 4.01 27.37 -10.52
C ASP A 224 2.96 26.74 -11.44
N GLY A 225 2.18 27.58 -12.13
CA GLY A 225 1.19 27.14 -13.12
C GLY A 225 1.83 26.41 -14.30
N LEU A 226 2.96 26.94 -14.80
CA LEU A 226 3.71 26.33 -15.89
C LEU A 226 4.30 24.97 -15.51
N ALA A 227 4.89 24.86 -14.31
CA ALA A 227 5.40 23.58 -13.80
C ALA A 227 4.27 22.54 -13.67
N ALA A 228 3.10 22.96 -13.18
CA ALA A 228 1.93 22.09 -13.07
C ALA A 228 1.40 21.66 -14.45
N ALA A 229 1.37 22.54 -15.44
CA ALA A 229 0.94 22.24 -16.82
C ALA A 229 1.90 21.25 -17.49
N LEU A 230 3.21 21.45 -17.37
CA LEU A 230 4.22 20.52 -17.88
C LEU A 230 4.07 19.13 -17.24
N LEU A 231 3.89 19.08 -15.94
CA LEU A 231 3.69 17.83 -15.21
C LEU A 231 2.45 17.08 -15.71
N HIS A 232 1.36 17.81 -15.97
CA HIS A 232 0.14 17.24 -16.53
C HIS A 232 0.33 16.67 -17.95
N VAL A 233 1.10 17.33 -18.78
CA VAL A 233 1.41 16.85 -20.14
C VAL A 233 2.30 15.61 -20.09
N LEU A 234 3.36 15.64 -19.26
CA LEU A 234 4.29 14.52 -19.12
C LEU A 234 3.62 13.28 -18.50
N ALA A 235 2.67 13.46 -17.60
CA ALA A 235 1.90 12.36 -17.00
C ALA A 235 1.01 11.60 -18.00
N LYS A 236 0.72 12.18 -19.18
CA LYS A 236 -0.05 11.50 -20.25
C LYS A 236 0.81 10.63 -21.17
N ILE A 237 2.13 10.73 -21.09
CA ILE A 237 3.04 9.97 -21.95
C ILE A 237 3.10 8.53 -21.45
N ARG A 238 2.69 7.58 -22.29
CA ARG A 238 2.77 6.14 -21.98
C ARG A 238 4.23 5.71 -21.78
N GLY A 239 4.50 4.99 -20.68
CA GLY A 239 5.85 4.50 -20.37
C GLY A 239 6.75 5.56 -19.68
N LEU A 240 6.27 6.79 -19.44
CA LEU A 240 6.98 7.79 -18.65
C LEU A 240 6.28 7.99 -17.31
N ARG A 241 7.03 7.95 -16.23
CA ARG A 241 6.53 8.21 -14.87
C ARG A 241 6.81 9.66 -14.49
N ALA A 242 5.77 10.44 -14.30
CA ALA A 242 5.88 11.81 -13.76
C ALA A 242 5.63 11.83 -12.26
N TRP A 243 6.43 12.59 -11.51
CA TRP A 243 6.23 12.78 -10.07
C TRP A 243 4.95 13.55 -9.79
N SER A 244 4.39 13.37 -8.58
CA SER A 244 3.27 14.20 -8.16
C SER A 244 3.71 15.65 -7.95
N ARG A 245 2.78 16.60 -8.17
CA ARG A 245 3.02 18.02 -7.90
C ARG A 245 3.53 18.23 -6.47
N THR A 246 2.90 17.62 -5.48
CA THR A 246 3.25 17.74 -4.06
C THR A 246 4.69 17.30 -3.79
N SER A 247 5.13 16.19 -4.39
CA SER A 247 6.50 15.70 -4.22
C SER A 247 7.53 16.61 -4.88
N ALA A 248 7.23 17.15 -6.07
CA ALA A 248 8.12 18.04 -6.78
C ALA A 248 8.23 19.42 -6.10
N PHE A 249 7.11 19.96 -5.61
CA PHE A 249 7.03 21.27 -4.94
C PHE A 249 7.61 21.26 -3.51
N TYR A 250 7.80 20.09 -2.90
CA TYR A 250 8.52 19.98 -1.62
C TYR A 250 9.94 20.58 -1.69
N PHE A 251 10.54 20.61 -2.87
CA PHE A 251 11.89 21.13 -3.11
C PHE A 251 11.91 22.62 -3.48
N LYS A 252 10.74 23.30 -3.55
CA LYS A 252 10.66 24.72 -3.87
C LYS A 252 11.40 25.57 -2.82
N GLY A 253 12.28 26.47 -3.27
CA GLY A 253 13.04 27.37 -2.41
C GLY A 253 14.14 26.72 -1.55
N LYS A 254 14.40 25.43 -1.75
CA LYS A 254 15.48 24.71 -1.06
C LYS A 254 16.71 24.62 -1.96
N ASP A 255 17.86 25.00 -1.42
CA ASP A 255 19.14 24.81 -2.09
C ASP A 255 19.60 23.35 -1.90
N ILE A 256 19.06 22.47 -2.72
CA ILE A 256 19.30 21.03 -2.66
C ILE A 256 19.89 20.58 -3.99
N ASP A 257 20.99 19.86 -3.95
CA ASP A 257 21.62 19.27 -5.12
C ASP A 257 20.75 18.18 -5.79
N ILE A 258 20.83 18.08 -7.10
CA ILE A 258 20.05 17.12 -7.91
C ILE A 258 20.24 15.68 -7.46
N PRO A 259 21.45 15.20 -7.12
CA PRO A 259 21.66 13.88 -6.53
C PRO A 259 20.88 13.62 -5.24
N THR A 260 20.66 14.63 -4.41
CA THR A 260 19.86 14.51 -3.18
C THR A 260 18.36 14.45 -3.49
N VAL A 261 17.88 15.22 -4.46
CA VAL A 261 16.50 15.08 -4.98
C VAL A 261 16.29 13.66 -5.49
N ALA A 262 17.25 13.09 -6.17
CA ALA A 262 17.20 11.73 -6.69
C ALA A 262 17.18 10.65 -5.61
N ARG A 263 17.97 10.80 -4.56
CA ARG A 263 17.98 9.86 -3.43
C ARG A 263 16.67 9.84 -2.65
N SER A 264 15.97 10.95 -2.66
CA SER A 264 14.62 11.07 -2.09
C SER A 264 13.56 10.38 -2.96
N SER A 265 13.94 9.93 -4.16
CA SER A 265 13.09 9.28 -5.12
C SER A 265 13.85 8.20 -5.87
N THR A 266 13.20 7.12 -6.17
CA THR A 266 13.68 6.03 -7.02
C THR A 266 13.74 6.41 -8.52
N SER A 267 14.11 7.66 -8.86
CA SER A 267 13.95 8.18 -10.22
C SER A 267 15.26 8.64 -10.85
N PRO A 268 15.61 8.17 -12.06
CA PRO A 268 16.90 8.46 -12.70
C PRO A 268 16.98 9.78 -13.50
N ARG A 269 15.91 10.57 -13.59
CA ARG A 269 15.90 11.82 -14.38
C ARG A 269 15.11 12.93 -13.71
N SER A 270 15.62 14.17 -13.73
CA SER A 270 14.89 15.37 -13.30
C SER A 270 15.02 16.49 -14.30
N SER A 271 13.99 17.38 -14.40
CA SER A 271 14.05 18.60 -15.17
C SER A 271 14.08 19.81 -14.23
N LYS A 272 15.00 20.74 -14.45
CA LYS A 272 15.08 22.01 -13.74
C LYS A 272 14.85 23.13 -14.76
N ALA A 273 14.07 24.14 -14.36
CA ALA A 273 13.84 25.29 -15.22
C ALA A 273 14.02 26.59 -14.43
N ALA A 274 14.60 27.60 -15.08
CA ALA A 274 14.82 28.93 -14.51
C ALA A 274 14.18 30.01 -15.39
N TYR A 275 13.69 31.08 -14.77
CA TYR A 275 12.97 32.18 -15.40
C TYR A 275 13.60 33.55 -15.10
N ALA A 276 13.59 34.46 -16.06
CA ALA A 276 14.02 35.85 -15.84
C ALA A 276 13.36 36.87 -16.79
N ASN A 277 12.88 38.01 -16.25
CA ASN A 277 12.70 39.38 -16.73
C ASN A 277 11.27 39.92 -16.97
N PRO A 278 10.90 41.09 -16.40
CA PRO A 278 9.54 41.59 -16.33
C PRO A 278 8.98 42.24 -17.63
N ALA A 279 9.82 42.49 -18.65
CA ALA A 279 9.36 43.05 -19.94
C ALA A 279 9.27 41.96 -21.05
N ARG A 280 9.86 40.81 -20.85
CA ARG A 280 9.83 39.66 -21.76
C ARG A 280 9.86 38.39 -20.96
N VAL A 281 8.89 37.48 -21.16
CA VAL A 281 8.89 36.22 -20.53
C VAL A 281 9.98 35.34 -21.15
N ARG A 282 11.07 35.12 -20.42
CA ARG A 282 12.12 34.19 -20.82
C ARG A 282 12.03 32.94 -19.95
N ILE A 283 11.78 31.78 -20.56
CA ILE A 283 11.69 30.50 -19.91
C ILE A 283 12.85 29.64 -20.37
N THR A 284 13.72 29.22 -19.45
CA THR A 284 14.76 28.22 -19.74
C THR A 284 14.37 26.91 -19.08
N ALA A 285 14.18 25.87 -19.89
CA ALA A 285 13.92 24.53 -19.44
C ALA A 285 15.15 23.64 -19.67
N GLN A 286 15.46 22.79 -18.70
CA GLN A 286 16.60 21.89 -18.75
C GLN A 286 16.17 20.48 -18.34
N LEU A 287 16.60 19.48 -19.08
CA LEU A 287 16.45 18.09 -18.73
C LEU A 287 17.81 17.54 -18.25
N ILE A 288 17.87 17.11 -17.00
CA ILE A 288 19.10 16.66 -16.37
C ILE A 288 19.01 15.18 -16.05
N GLN A 289 20.05 14.43 -16.41
CA GLN A 289 20.19 13.05 -16.02
C GLN A 289 20.75 13.00 -14.59
N VAL A 290 19.97 12.44 -13.69
CA VAL A 290 20.29 12.43 -12.26
C VAL A 290 21.47 11.56 -11.90
N ALA A 291 21.69 10.46 -12.64
CA ALA A 291 22.73 9.49 -12.35
C ALA A 291 24.17 10.07 -12.42
N ASN A 292 24.38 11.09 -13.21
CA ASN A 292 25.71 11.71 -13.47
C ASN A 292 25.66 13.24 -13.51
N ASP A 293 24.54 13.84 -13.10
CA ASP A 293 24.31 15.30 -13.12
C ASP A 293 24.59 15.96 -14.48
N SER A 294 24.32 15.23 -15.58
CA SER A 294 24.55 15.73 -16.93
C SER A 294 23.30 16.31 -17.58
N HIS A 295 23.47 17.42 -18.28
CA HIS A 295 22.40 18.02 -19.07
C HIS A 295 22.14 17.16 -20.32
N LEU A 296 20.92 16.63 -20.45
CA LEU A 296 20.48 15.92 -21.65
C LEU A 296 19.93 16.89 -22.70
N TRP A 297 19.33 17.98 -22.23
CA TRP A 297 18.70 18.98 -23.10
C TRP A 297 18.54 20.30 -22.33
N SER A 298 18.67 21.41 -23.03
CA SER A 298 18.41 22.76 -22.52
C SER A 298 17.87 23.64 -23.64
N GLU A 299 16.77 24.35 -23.39
CA GLU A 299 16.18 25.27 -24.37
C GLU A 299 15.64 26.50 -23.65
N THR A 300 15.76 27.64 -24.33
CA THR A 300 15.29 28.94 -23.85
C THR A 300 14.25 29.48 -24.82
N HIS A 301 13.08 29.79 -24.30
CA HIS A 301 11.98 30.41 -25.05
C HIS A 301 11.76 31.83 -24.57
N ASP A 302 11.80 32.77 -25.52
CA ASP A 302 11.47 34.19 -25.30
C ASP A 302 10.10 34.49 -25.93
N ARG A 303 9.22 35.09 -25.15
CA ARG A 303 7.91 35.56 -25.64
C ARG A 303 7.77 37.03 -25.33
N ASN A 304 7.45 37.80 -26.41
CA ASN A 304 7.12 39.24 -26.33
C ASN A 304 5.68 39.44 -25.88
#